data_d4286ad5c84752e56dacaf4d6124754e
#
_entry.id   d4286ad5c84752e56dacaf4d6124754e
#
_cell.length_a   1.000
_cell.length_b   1.000
_cell.length_c   1.000
_cell.angle_alpha   90.00
_cell.angle_beta   90.00
_cell.angle_gamma   90.00
#
_symmetry.space_group_name_H-M   'P 1'
#
loop_
_entity.id
_entity.type
_entity.pdbx_description
1 polymer ?
#
loop_
_entity_poly.entity_id
_entity_poly.type
_entity_poly.pdbx_seq_one_letter_code
_entity_poly.pdbx_strand_id
1 'polypeptide(L)'
;AFNAALQGDILILNPKYNMYSMMEILTYDEVMKLRHVKRYYQRNEIEEAVKNPAIVHLTNSFLITNRAWYANSNHPRKALYEKYKMLTPWKDEPGFKDTRKRKDKIVQFFVNHLPKKIVLVIASKLYNNYRVKKIKRTIIDAQSKNIIETE
;
A
#
# COMPACT_ATOMS: atom_id res chain seq x y z
N ALA A 1 -14.66 -9.83 8.29
CA ALA A 1 -15.84 -10.62 7.96
C ALA A 1 -15.55 -11.65 6.86
N PHE A 2 -15.14 -11.27 5.64
CA PHE A 2 -14.93 -12.19 4.52
C PHE A 2 -13.90 -13.30 4.83
N ASN A 3 -12.73 -12.95 5.33
CA ASN A 3 -11.67 -13.94 5.66
C ASN A 3 -12.06 -14.87 6.82
N ALA A 4 -12.96 -14.45 7.71
CA ALA A 4 -13.45 -15.29 8.79
C ALA A 4 -14.52 -16.29 8.30
N ALA A 5 -15.31 -15.90 7.30
CA ALA A 5 -16.34 -16.77 6.72
C ALA A 5 -15.76 -17.86 5.78
N LEU A 6 -14.59 -17.58 5.17
CA LEU A 6 -13.94 -18.45 4.17
C LEU A 6 -12.65 -19.10 4.72
N GLN A 7 -12.60 -19.40 6.01
CA GLN A 7 -11.44 -20.07 6.60
C GLN A 7 -11.17 -21.42 5.91
N GLY A 8 -9.97 -21.53 5.30
CA GLY A 8 -9.56 -22.74 4.60
C GLY A 8 -9.87 -22.77 3.09
N ASP A 9 -10.81 -21.95 2.61
CA ASP A 9 -11.25 -21.93 1.21
C ASP A 9 -10.68 -20.77 0.39
N ILE A 10 -9.61 -20.13 0.89
CA ILE A 10 -8.98 -18.97 0.25
C ILE A 10 -7.73 -19.42 -0.49
N LEU A 11 -7.75 -19.38 -1.81
CA LEU A 11 -6.57 -19.54 -2.65
C LEU A 11 -5.77 -18.22 -2.68
N ILE A 12 -4.53 -18.28 -2.21
CA ILE A 12 -3.60 -17.15 -2.32
C ILE A 12 -2.96 -17.20 -3.70
N LEU A 13 -3.28 -16.21 -4.54
CA LEU A 13 -2.71 -16.10 -5.88
C LEU A 13 -1.24 -15.64 -5.82
N ASN A 14 -0.49 -15.97 -6.88
CA ASN A 14 0.85 -15.43 -7.06
C ASN A 14 0.83 -13.91 -7.11
N PRO A 15 1.80 -13.20 -6.48
CA PRO A 15 1.81 -11.74 -6.36
C PRO A 15 1.81 -11.01 -7.71
N LYS A 16 2.21 -11.64 -8.81
CA LYS A 16 2.15 -11.04 -10.16
C LYS A 16 0.73 -10.62 -10.59
N TYR A 17 -0.30 -11.27 -10.03
CA TYR A 17 -1.72 -10.93 -10.31
C TYR A 17 -2.24 -9.76 -9.47
N ASN A 18 -1.42 -9.21 -8.58
CA ASN A 18 -1.72 -8.00 -7.82
C ASN A 18 -0.42 -7.30 -7.40
N MET A 19 0.48 -7.07 -8.36
CA MET A 19 1.71 -6.34 -8.11
C MET A 19 1.35 -4.89 -7.78
N TYR A 20 1.69 -4.44 -6.59
CA TYR A 20 1.40 -3.09 -6.12
C TYR A 20 2.68 -2.29 -5.88
N SER A 21 2.57 -0.98 -5.97
CA SER A 21 3.69 -0.04 -6.04
C SER A 21 4.73 -0.19 -4.93
N MET A 22 4.34 -0.64 -3.73
CA MET A 22 5.28 -0.84 -2.63
C MET A 22 6.27 -1.99 -2.92
N MET A 23 5.85 -3.04 -3.65
CA MET A 23 6.74 -4.14 -4.04
C MET A 23 7.84 -3.67 -4.98
N GLU A 24 7.59 -2.61 -5.75
CA GLU A 24 8.56 -2.03 -6.69
C GLU A 24 9.51 -1.04 -6.02
N ILE A 25 9.00 -0.26 -5.05
CA ILE A 25 9.78 0.80 -4.39
C ILE A 25 10.67 0.25 -3.28
N LEU A 26 10.22 -0.81 -2.59
CA LEU A 26 10.90 -1.43 -1.46
C LEU A 26 11.48 -2.78 -1.86
N THR A 27 12.67 -3.08 -1.36
CA THR A 27 13.21 -4.42 -1.41
C THR A 27 12.38 -5.38 -0.55
N TYR A 28 12.50 -6.68 -0.78
CA TYR A 28 11.83 -7.69 0.03
C TYR A 28 12.10 -7.49 1.53
N ASP A 29 13.36 -7.29 1.93
CA ASP A 29 13.74 -7.10 3.33
C ASP A 29 13.17 -5.83 3.94
N GLU A 30 13.09 -4.76 3.17
CA GLU A 30 12.47 -3.51 3.60
C GLU A 30 10.96 -3.70 3.84
N VAL A 31 10.26 -4.45 2.98
CA VAL A 31 8.85 -4.79 3.19
C VAL A 31 8.66 -5.62 4.45
N MET A 32 9.48 -6.65 4.65
CA MET A 32 9.41 -7.51 5.85
C MET A 32 9.62 -6.71 7.14
N LYS A 33 10.63 -5.83 7.18
CA LYS A 33 10.91 -4.95 8.31
C LYS A 33 9.78 -3.94 8.55
N LEU A 34 9.26 -3.32 7.48
CA LEU A 34 8.20 -2.32 7.58
C LEU A 34 6.89 -2.92 8.09
N ARG A 35 6.51 -4.06 7.54
CA ARG A 35 5.21 -4.70 7.79
C ARG A 35 5.18 -5.59 9.02
N HIS A 36 6.32 -5.96 9.58
CA HIS A 36 6.43 -6.90 10.71
C HIS A 36 5.61 -8.18 10.49
N VAL A 37 5.64 -8.73 9.29
CA VAL A 37 4.86 -9.92 8.93
C VAL A 37 5.67 -11.19 9.18
N LYS A 38 5.01 -12.25 9.67
CA LYS A 38 5.63 -13.56 9.88
C LYS A 38 5.59 -14.43 8.63
N ARG A 39 4.58 -14.22 7.78
CA ARG A 39 4.40 -14.94 6.52
C ARG A 39 4.13 -13.94 5.42
N TYR A 40 4.79 -14.12 4.29
CA TYR A 40 4.66 -13.35 3.09
C TYR A 40 5.01 -14.25 1.90
N TYR A 41 4.91 -13.74 0.69
CA TYR A 41 5.42 -14.42 -0.48
C TYR A 41 6.93 -14.68 -0.36
N GLN A 42 7.44 -15.65 -1.11
CA GLN A 42 8.88 -15.87 -1.21
C GLN A 42 9.54 -14.68 -1.93
N ARG A 43 10.84 -14.47 -1.68
CA ARG A 43 11.59 -13.38 -2.30
C ARG A 43 11.54 -13.44 -3.82
N ASN A 44 11.80 -14.62 -4.40
CA ASN A 44 11.79 -14.84 -5.84
C ASN A 44 10.41 -14.58 -6.47
N GLU A 45 9.31 -14.87 -5.76
CA GLU A 45 7.96 -14.60 -6.23
C GLU A 45 7.69 -13.09 -6.34
N ILE A 46 8.18 -12.30 -5.37
CA ILE A 46 8.06 -10.84 -5.38
C ILE A 46 8.93 -10.24 -6.50
N GLU A 47 10.18 -10.70 -6.63
CA GLU A 47 11.10 -10.20 -7.65
C GLU A 47 10.58 -10.50 -9.06
N GLU A 48 10.02 -11.70 -9.28
CA GLU A 48 9.39 -12.06 -10.56
C GLU A 48 8.09 -11.24 -10.79
N ALA A 49 7.27 -11.03 -9.77
CA ALA A 49 6.05 -10.23 -9.89
C ALA A 49 6.35 -8.77 -10.27
N VAL A 50 7.46 -8.20 -9.77
CA VAL A 50 7.89 -6.84 -10.14
C VAL A 50 8.41 -6.79 -11.57
N LYS A 51 9.17 -7.81 -11.98
CA LYS A 51 9.76 -7.90 -13.32
C LYS A 51 8.71 -8.17 -14.40
N ASN A 52 7.81 -9.12 -14.15
CA ASN A 52 6.81 -9.60 -15.10
C ASN A 52 5.40 -9.60 -14.49
N PRO A 53 4.85 -8.43 -14.13
CA PRO A 53 3.52 -8.36 -13.55
C PRO A 53 2.44 -8.70 -14.58
N ALA A 54 1.47 -9.55 -14.19
CA ALA A 54 0.26 -9.77 -14.97
C ALA A 54 -0.77 -8.66 -14.74
N ILE A 55 -0.90 -8.19 -13.48
CA ILE A 55 -1.77 -7.08 -13.11
C ILE A 55 -0.97 -6.09 -12.27
N VAL A 56 -0.92 -4.84 -12.74
CA VAL A 56 -0.29 -3.74 -12.00
C VAL A 56 -1.35 -2.95 -11.26
N HIS A 57 -1.28 -2.95 -9.94
CA HIS A 57 -2.16 -2.17 -9.08
C HIS A 57 -1.48 -0.86 -8.70
N LEU A 58 -1.90 0.25 -9.30
CA LEU A 58 -1.33 1.59 -9.09
C LEU A 58 -1.72 2.15 -7.72
N THR A 59 -1.20 1.52 -6.67
CA THR A 59 -1.48 1.91 -5.28
C THR A 59 -0.65 3.10 -4.85
N ASN A 60 -1.14 3.82 -3.84
CA ASN A 60 -0.37 4.85 -3.15
C ASN A 60 0.43 4.25 -1.98
N SER A 61 1.51 4.93 -1.59
CA SER A 61 2.28 4.63 -0.40
C SER A 61 2.85 5.93 0.20
N PHE A 62 3.42 5.86 1.39
CA PHE A 62 4.06 7.03 2.01
C PHE A 62 5.28 7.57 1.25
N LEU A 63 5.90 6.74 0.39
CA LEU A 63 7.01 7.14 -0.51
C LEU A 63 6.53 7.67 -1.87
N ILE A 64 5.23 7.64 -2.13
CA ILE A 64 4.63 8.13 -3.37
C ILE A 64 3.82 9.38 -3.05
N THR A 65 4.15 10.48 -3.72
CA THR A 65 3.48 11.76 -3.50
C THR A 65 1.98 11.67 -3.76
N ASN A 66 1.60 11.10 -4.91
CA ASN A 66 0.23 10.87 -5.31
C ASN A 66 0.12 9.64 -6.23
N ARG A 67 -1.10 9.15 -6.45
CA ARG A 67 -1.35 8.08 -7.42
C ARG A 67 -1.01 8.53 -8.84
N ALA A 68 -0.79 7.58 -9.75
CA ALA A 68 -0.29 7.82 -11.10
C ALA A 68 -1.08 8.88 -11.91
N TRP A 69 -2.38 9.01 -11.67
CA TRP A 69 -3.25 9.95 -12.39
C TRP A 69 -3.23 11.40 -11.88
N TYR A 70 -2.44 11.70 -10.84
CA TYR A 70 -2.23 13.08 -10.40
C TYR A 70 -1.11 13.76 -11.18
N ALA A 71 -1.29 15.06 -11.49
CA ALA A 71 -0.31 15.84 -12.25
C ALA A 71 1.08 15.85 -11.59
N ASN A 72 1.14 15.99 -10.26
CA ASN A 72 2.37 16.04 -9.46
C ASN A 72 2.81 14.67 -8.90
N SER A 73 2.40 13.56 -9.51
CA SER A 73 2.74 12.23 -9.05
C SER A 73 4.20 11.88 -9.34
N ASN A 74 4.88 11.30 -8.34
CA ASN A 74 6.18 10.61 -8.49
C ASN A 74 6.01 9.07 -8.54
N HIS A 75 4.82 8.60 -8.93
CA HIS A 75 4.54 7.17 -9.00
C HIS A 75 5.46 6.48 -10.03
N PRO A 76 6.13 5.36 -9.70
CA PRO A 76 7.10 4.71 -10.60
C PRO A 76 6.48 4.25 -11.92
N ARG A 77 5.20 3.90 -11.91
CA ARG A 77 4.43 3.49 -13.11
C ARG A 77 3.58 4.62 -13.71
N LYS A 78 3.92 5.90 -13.48
CA LYS A 78 3.19 7.01 -14.08
C LYS A 78 3.21 6.96 -15.61
N ALA A 79 4.38 6.68 -16.20
CA ALA A 79 4.49 6.54 -17.66
C ALA A 79 3.61 5.41 -18.23
N LEU A 80 3.47 4.30 -17.50
CA LEU A 80 2.56 3.22 -17.88
C LEU A 80 1.10 3.68 -17.86
N TYR A 81 0.69 4.39 -16.82
CA TYR A 81 -0.66 4.99 -16.74
C TYR A 81 -0.91 5.93 -17.91
N GLU A 82 0.01 6.86 -18.20
CA GLU A 82 -0.12 7.83 -19.30
C GLU A 82 -0.22 7.13 -20.67
N LYS A 83 0.59 6.07 -20.89
CA LYS A 83 0.51 5.24 -22.10
C LYS A 83 -0.91 4.71 -22.33
N TYR A 84 -1.54 4.13 -21.32
CA TYR A 84 -2.90 3.59 -21.45
C TYR A 84 -3.96 4.70 -21.51
N LYS A 85 -3.75 5.81 -20.79
CA LYS A 85 -4.63 6.98 -20.88
C LYS A 85 -4.75 7.50 -22.31
N MET A 86 -3.64 7.55 -23.06
CA MET A 86 -3.63 7.98 -24.47
C MET A 86 -4.52 7.12 -25.39
N LEU A 87 -4.89 5.91 -24.98
CA LEU A 87 -5.80 5.02 -25.72
C LEU A 87 -7.28 5.21 -25.35
N THR A 88 -7.59 6.17 -24.46
CA THR A 88 -8.95 6.41 -23.96
C THR A 88 -9.51 7.72 -24.49
N PRO A 89 -10.84 7.95 -24.41
CA PRO A 89 -11.45 9.26 -24.73
C PRO A 89 -10.93 10.41 -23.86
N TRP A 90 -10.34 10.13 -22.68
CA TRP A 90 -9.81 11.11 -21.72
C TRP A 90 -8.32 11.44 -21.92
N LYS A 91 -7.76 11.12 -23.10
CA LYS A 91 -6.32 11.32 -23.38
C LYS A 91 -5.86 12.76 -23.15
N ASP A 92 -6.69 13.74 -23.48
CA ASP A 92 -6.40 15.18 -23.41
C ASP A 92 -6.78 15.80 -22.05
N GLU A 93 -7.42 15.01 -21.14
CA GLU A 93 -7.78 15.50 -19.82
C GLU A 93 -6.53 15.74 -18.96
N PRO A 94 -6.44 16.88 -18.25
CA PRO A 94 -5.32 17.13 -17.36
C PRO A 94 -5.32 16.12 -16.19
N GLY A 95 -4.14 15.86 -15.65
CA GLY A 95 -4.01 15.06 -14.40
C GLY A 95 -4.70 15.76 -13.22
N PHE A 96 -5.21 14.97 -12.28
CA PHE A 96 -5.87 15.49 -11.08
C PHE A 96 -4.95 16.43 -10.29
N LYS A 97 -5.53 17.51 -9.77
CA LYS A 97 -4.81 18.45 -8.88
C LYS A 97 -4.62 17.85 -7.51
N ASP A 98 -3.50 18.18 -6.88
CA ASP A 98 -3.21 17.75 -5.50
C ASP A 98 -4.07 18.51 -4.49
N THR A 99 -5.09 17.83 -3.96
CA THR A 99 -6.05 18.35 -2.97
C THR A 99 -5.66 18.02 -1.52
N ARG A 100 -4.48 17.44 -1.27
CA ARG A 100 -4.02 17.09 0.08
C ARG A 100 -3.89 18.32 0.97
N LYS A 101 -4.16 18.14 2.26
CA LYS A 101 -4.00 19.19 3.28
C LYS A 101 -2.54 19.64 3.39
N ARG A 102 -2.33 20.89 3.78
CA ARG A 102 -0.97 21.47 3.94
C ARG A 102 -0.05 20.61 4.83
N LYS A 103 -0.57 20.07 5.92
CA LYS A 103 0.18 19.18 6.82
C LYS A 103 0.71 17.93 6.10
N ASP A 104 -0.10 17.33 5.22
CA ASP A 104 0.28 16.11 4.50
C ASP A 104 1.36 16.41 3.45
N LYS A 105 1.31 17.59 2.84
CA LYS A 105 2.35 18.08 1.92
C LYS A 105 3.69 18.33 2.64
N ILE A 106 3.65 18.86 3.86
CA ILE A 106 4.85 19.06 4.69
C ILE A 106 5.47 17.71 5.07
N VAL A 107 4.65 16.76 5.53
CA VAL A 107 5.13 15.40 5.84
C VAL A 107 5.76 14.76 4.60
N GLN A 108 5.11 14.87 3.45
CA GLN A 108 5.65 14.32 2.19
C GLN A 108 6.97 15.00 1.78
N PHE A 109 7.10 16.30 2.01
CA PHE A 109 8.35 17.01 1.77
C PHE A 109 9.50 16.37 2.56
N PHE A 110 9.32 16.15 3.86
CA PHE A 110 10.33 15.49 4.70
C PHE A 110 10.60 14.05 4.25
N VAL A 111 9.55 13.28 3.93
CA VAL A 111 9.70 11.91 3.41
C VAL A 111 10.55 11.86 2.14
N ASN A 112 10.38 12.85 1.25
CA ASN A 112 11.12 12.90 -0.02
C ASN A 112 12.59 13.36 0.13
N HIS A 113 12.92 14.08 1.21
CA HIS A 113 14.26 14.66 1.40
C HIS A 113 15.11 13.91 2.44
N LEU A 114 14.48 13.10 3.30
CA LEU A 114 15.21 12.27 4.26
C LEU A 114 15.76 10.99 3.62
N PRO A 115 16.90 10.48 4.09
CA PRO A 115 17.41 9.19 3.65
C PRO A 115 16.36 8.09 3.84
N LYS A 116 16.17 7.26 2.80
CA LYS A 116 15.16 6.18 2.78
C LYS A 116 15.19 5.30 4.05
N LYS A 117 16.39 4.98 4.54
CA LYS A 117 16.56 4.16 5.78
C LYS A 117 15.90 4.81 7.00
N ILE A 118 16.03 6.14 7.18
CA ILE A 118 15.43 6.89 8.29
C ILE A 118 13.90 6.88 8.14
N VAL A 119 13.40 7.17 6.95
CA VAL A 119 11.97 7.15 6.65
C VAL A 119 11.36 5.78 6.96
N LEU A 120 12.03 4.69 6.58
CA LEU A 120 11.58 3.33 6.84
C LEU A 120 11.51 3.00 8.33
N VAL A 121 12.49 3.44 9.13
CA VAL A 121 12.48 3.23 10.60
C VAL A 121 11.29 3.94 11.24
N ILE A 122 11.06 5.21 10.87
CA ILE A 122 9.93 5.99 11.39
C ILE A 122 8.60 5.36 10.95
N ALA A 123 8.45 5.04 9.67
CA ALA A 123 7.26 4.42 9.12
C ALA A 123 6.96 3.06 9.76
N SER A 124 7.98 2.23 10.02
CA SER A 124 7.85 0.94 10.68
C SER A 124 7.29 1.08 12.10
N LYS A 125 7.81 2.02 12.90
CA LYS A 125 7.30 2.33 14.25
C LYS A 125 5.85 2.81 14.21
N LEU A 126 5.52 3.74 13.32
CA LEU A 126 4.17 4.28 13.16
C LEU A 126 3.18 3.18 12.71
N TYR A 127 3.58 2.35 11.76
CA TYR A 127 2.76 1.24 11.28
C TYR A 127 2.49 0.22 12.37
N ASN A 128 3.50 -0.16 13.15
CA ASN A 128 3.33 -1.09 14.25
C ASN A 128 2.39 -0.54 15.33
N ASN A 129 2.58 0.72 15.74
CA ASN A 129 1.71 1.38 16.71
C ASN A 129 0.26 1.44 16.21
N TYR A 130 0.04 1.75 14.94
CA TYR A 130 -1.28 1.76 14.33
C TYR A 130 -1.93 0.37 14.36
N ARG A 131 -1.20 -0.69 14.00
CA ARG A 131 -1.67 -2.08 14.03
C ARG A 131 -2.09 -2.49 15.44
N VAL A 132 -1.24 -2.24 16.43
CA VAL A 132 -1.52 -2.58 17.84
C VAL A 132 -2.79 -1.89 18.32
N LYS A 133 -2.93 -0.58 18.05
CA LYS A 133 -4.13 0.17 18.41
C LYS A 133 -5.38 -0.37 17.72
N LYS A 134 -5.29 -0.71 16.43
CA LYS A 134 -6.41 -1.26 15.67
C LYS A 134 -6.84 -2.63 16.23
N ILE A 135 -5.90 -3.53 16.49
CA ILE A 135 -6.18 -4.84 17.06
C ILE A 135 -6.86 -4.71 18.44
N LYS A 136 -6.33 -3.85 19.32
CA LYS A 136 -6.94 -3.59 20.63
C LYS A 136 -8.38 -3.11 20.51
N ARG A 137 -8.67 -2.15 19.63
CA ARG A 137 -10.06 -1.69 19.39
C ARG A 137 -10.96 -2.82 18.90
N THR A 138 -10.51 -3.61 17.93
CA THR A 138 -11.30 -4.74 17.39
C THR A 138 -11.62 -5.77 18.48
N ILE A 139 -10.69 -6.04 19.39
CA ILE A 139 -10.92 -6.96 20.52
C ILE A 139 -11.95 -6.39 21.49
N ILE A 140 -11.82 -5.10 21.86
CA ILE A 140 -12.77 -4.42 22.76
C ILE A 140 -14.17 -4.42 22.14
N ASP A 141 -14.29 -4.08 20.85
CA ASP A 141 -15.57 -4.05 20.15
C ASP A 141 -16.22 -5.46 20.07
N ALA A 142 -15.41 -6.51 19.93
CA ALA A 142 -15.90 -7.88 19.91
C ALA A 142 -16.39 -8.33 21.31
N GLN A 143 -15.66 -7.98 22.36
CA GLN A 143 -16.03 -8.29 23.75
C GLN A 143 -17.31 -7.58 24.16
N SER A 144 -17.48 -6.29 23.81
CA SER A 144 -18.70 -5.54 24.12
C SER A 144 -19.93 -6.07 23.38
N LYS A 145 -19.79 -6.59 22.17
CA LYS A 145 -20.89 -7.25 21.45
C LYS A 145 -21.32 -8.56 22.09
N ASN A 146 -20.37 -9.39 22.52
CA ASN A 146 -20.70 -10.65 23.19
C ASN A 146 -21.42 -10.46 24.54
N ILE A 147 -21.16 -9.35 25.25
CA ILE A 147 -21.88 -9.02 26.51
C ILE A 147 -23.32 -8.67 26.24
N ILE A 148 -23.63 -7.95 25.16
CA ILE A 148 -25.01 -7.53 24.81
C ILE A 148 -25.82 -8.71 24.29
N GLU A 149 -25.22 -9.74 23.69
CA GLU A 149 -25.92 -10.94 23.20
C GLU A 149 -26.19 -11.99 24.29
N THR A 150 -25.64 -11.79 25.50
CA THR A 150 -25.83 -12.71 26.66
C THR A 150 -26.77 -12.17 27.74
N GLU A 151 -27.32 -10.97 27.59
CA GLU A 151 -28.41 -10.40 28.40
C GLU A 151 -29.76 -10.52 27.67
#